data_007177ca200550488384253fb408be31
#
_entry.id   007177ca200550488384253fb408be31
#
_cell.length_a   1.000
_cell.length_b   1.000
_cell.length_c   1.000
_cell.angle_alpha   90.00
_cell.angle_beta   90.00
_cell.angle_gamma   90.00
#
_symmetry.space_group_name_H-M   'P 1'
#
loop_
_entity.id
_entity.type
_entity.pdbx_description
1 polymer ?
#
loop_
_entity_poly.entity_id
_entity_poly.type
_entity_poly.pdbx_seq_one_letter_code
_entity_poly.pdbx_strand_id
1 'polypeptide(L)'
;MIRSTILALLLPALASSQVRLTRLTCDNKESPVGIAAANLLFSWQIWSAARGVMQSAYALELAEDSNLLKAGKSLHWQTGKKSSPQSILVPYTGNSLRPAHKYFWRVRVWDQTSASSAWSPIATFTTALDSEADWSGAKWIGYEDLPDSMRIVPGIHAYSGKDPAGSRPKKAAISPYLRNSFTVNRKIKEAFLFVSGLGHYEFSINGTPVGRSLLAPGWTWYEKRVYYNSYEITHLIREGRNTAGAILGSGFYNVDKERYYKLFSAFGYPKLRCRLLIRFTDGTEQSIVTGGQWKTARSPITYNSIYGGEDYDARLEQKGWNEPAFDDQGWKAAVVVKPPSGKHESEPSYPVTVRDTLDLPSISQPVNGKYVYDFKQNASGIIDLKVRGRRGQKIVLWPAELLTKQGLANQQASGKPYFFTYTLKGDSIESWRPKFTYYGFRYVQVTGAIPDSIQHTDSLPGIVSLNLLHTTSSAPQAGSFTSGNDQFNRINQLILWAIRSNTQSVITD
;
A
#
# COMPACT_ATOMS: atom_id res chain seq x y z
N MET A 1 21.17 -80.15 22.07
CA MET A 1 21.40 -78.75 21.86
C MET A 1 20.67 -78.34 20.56
N ILE A 2 19.49 -77.77 20.69
CA ILE A 2 18.67 -77.35 19.57
C ILE A 2 18.90 -75.80 19.40
N ARG A 3 19.49 -75.43 18.30
CA ARG A 3 19.66 -73.98 17.95
C ARG A 3 18.41 -73.50 17.22
N SER A 4 17.60 -72.71 17.89
CA SER A 4 16.49 -71.97 17.25
C SER A 4 17.02 -70.76 16.53
N THR A 5 16.90 -70.69 15.20
CA THR A 5 17.21 -69.56 14.37
C THR A 5 15.96 -68.69 14.28
N ILE A 6 16.01 -67.50 14.90
CA ILE A 6 14.92 -66.49 14.77
C ILE A 6 15.15 -65.71 13.42
N LEU A 7 14.27 -65.96 12.50
CA LEU A 7 14.20 -65.22 11.22
C LEU A 7 13.45 -63.89 11.47
N ALA A 8 14.18 -62.77 11.58
CA ALA A 8 13.59 -61.44 11.69
C ALA A 8 13.08 -61.00 10.28
N LEU A 9 11.78 -61.03 10.09
CA LEU A 9 11.12 -60.44 8.95
C LEU A 9 11.24 -58.89 9.05
N LEU A 10 12.18 -58.32 8.30
CA LEU A 10 12.22 -56.91 8.03
C LEU A 10 11.07 -56.60 7.03
N LEU A 11 9.92 -56.14 7.56
CA LEU A 11 8.90 -55.48 6.77
C LEU A 11 9.48 -54.15 6.28
N PRO A 12 9.52 -53.89 4.95
CA PRO A 12 9.88 -52.61 4.46
C PRO A 12 8.81 -51.61 4.92
N ALA A 13 9.17 -50.66 5.77
CA ALA A 13 8.33 -49.50 6.03
C ALA A 13 8.16 -48.77 4.69
N LEU A 14 7.02 -48.98 4.06
CA LEU A 14 6.55 -48.13 2.96
C LEU A 14 6.47 -46.72 3.50
N ALA A 15 7.54 -45.97 3.34
CA ALA A 15 7.53 -44.51 3.49
C ALA A 15 6.58 -44.00 2.40
N SER A 16 5.30 -43.90 2.73
CA SER A 16 4.35 -43.20 1.88
C SER A 16 4.91 -41.78 1.69
N SER A 17 5.27 -41.41 0.48
CA SER A 17 5.73 -40.07 0.15
C SER A 17 4.60 -39.11 0.48
N GLN A 18 4.66 -38.51 1.68
CA GLN A 18 3.60 -37.67 2.18
C GLN A 18 3.62 -36.37 1.36
N VAL A 19 2.66 -36.25 0.48
CA VAL A 19 2.41 -35.02 -0.26
C VAL A 19 2.03 -33.93 0.73
N ARG A 20 2.74 -32.79 0.68
CA ARG A 20 2.43 -31.58 1.46
C ARG A 20 1.85 -30.53 0.54
N LEU A 21 0.85 -29.83 1.06
CA LEU A 21 0.22 -28.72 0.36
C LEU A 21 0.71 -27.40 0.98
N THR A 22 1.23 -26.54 0.15
CA THR A 22 1.85 -25.27 0.55
C THR A 22 1.34 -24.15 -0.35
N ARG A 23 1.62 -22.90 0.04
CA ARG A 23 1.33 -21.72 -0.73
C ARG A 23 -0.11 -21.65 -1.23
N LEU A 24 -1.05 -21.76 -0.27
CA LEU A 24 -2.47 -21.64 -0.55
C LEU A 24 -2.83 -20.18 -0.83
N THR A 25 -3.41 -19.92 -2.01
CA THR A 25 -3.75 -18.57 -2.42
C THR A 25 -5.19 -18.46 -2.92
N CYS A 26 -5.78 -17.28 -2.70
CA CYS A 26 -7.00 -16.81 -3.37
C CYS A 26 -6.62 -15.65 -4.29
N ASP A 27 -6.93 -15.76 -5.60
CA ASP A 27 -6.52 -14.79 -6.63
C ASP A 27 -5.03 -14.41 -6.53
N ASN A 28 -4.18 -15.43 -6.40
CA ASN A 28 -2.71 -15.34 -6.26
C ASN A 28 -2.21 -14.65 -4.97
N LYS A 29 -3.08 -14.35 -3.99
CA LYS A 29 -2.71 -13.73 -2.71
C LYS A 29 -2.89 -14.70 -1.54
N GLU A 30 -1.96 -14.71 -0.60
CA GLU A 30 -2.08 -15.46 0.65
C GLU A 30 -2.94 -14.69 1.65
N SER A 31 -3.99 -15.32 2.17
CA SER A 31 -4.92 -14.74 3.16
C SER A 31 -5.39 -13.31 2.85
N PRO A 32 -5.88 -13.02 1.63
CA PRO A 32 -6.24 -11.67 1.24
C PRO A 32 -7.42 -11.12 2.04
N VAL A 33 -7.38 -9.81 2.28
CA VAL A 33 -8.49 -9.04 2.85
C VAL A 33 -9.10 -8.16 1.76
N GLY A 34 -10.41 -8.26 1.56
CA GLY A 34 -11.14 -7.47 0.56
C GLY A 34 -11.02 -8.02 -0.86
N ILE A 35 -11.09 -9.33 -1.02
CA ILE A 35 -11.09 -9.96 -2.35
C ILE A 35 -12.50 -9.92 -2.96
N ALA A 36 -12.61 -9.63 -4.26
CA ALA A 36 -13.89 -9.68 -4.95
C ALA A 36 -14.47 -11.10 -4.91
N ALA A 37 -15.72 -11.24 -4.47
CA ALA A 37 -16.36 -12.54 -4.37
C ALA A 37 -16.69 -13.15 -5.75
N ALA A 38 -16.93 -12.30 -6.75
CA ALA A 38 -17.15 -12.73 -8.12
C ALA A 38 -15.85 -13.29 -8.74
N ASN A 39 -15.94 -14.49 -9.30
CA ASN A 39 -14.81 -15.16 -9.96
C ASN A 39 -13.62 -15.50 -9.04
N LEU A 40 -13.86 -15.80 -7.76
CA LEU A 40 -12.83 -16.21 -6.81
C LEU A 40 -12.12 -17.49 -7.28
N LEU A 41 -10.79 -17.48 -7.26
CA LEU A 41 -9.92 -18.54 -7.76
C LEU A 41 -8.98 -19.04 -6.67
N PHE A 42 -8.94 -20.36 -6.45
CA PHE A 42 -8.04 -21.01 -5.48
C PHE A 42 -6.81 -21.59 -6.18
N SER A 43 -5.66 -21.52 -5.53
CA SER A 43 -4.46 -22.22 -5.99
C SER A 43 -3.66 -22.76 -4.79
N TRP A 44 -2.90 -23.82 -5.05
CA TRP A 44 -2.00 -24.44 -4.08
C TRP A 44 -0.80 -25.07 -4.77
N GLN A 45 0.30 -25.22 -4.03
CA GLN A 45 1.48 -25.93 -4.49
C GLN A 45 1.59 -27.29 -3.80
N ILE A 46 2.06 -28.29 -4.56
CA ILE A 46 2.31 -29.64 -4.10
C ILE A 46 3.82 -29.80 -3.90
N TRP A 47 4.20 -30.25 -2.73
CA TRP A 47 5.57 -30.63 -2.42
C TRP A 47 5.63 -32.12 -2.06
N SER A 48 6.63 -32.83 -2.57
CA SER A 48 6.92 -34.21 -2.21
C SER A 48 8.43 -34.47 -2.24
N ALA A 49 8.92 -35.32 -1.31
CA ALA A 49 10.29 -35.80 -1.34
C ALA A 49 10.54 -36.81 -2.50
N ALA A 50 9.48 -37.48 -2.99
CA ALA A 50 9.56 -38.38 -4.13
C ALA A 50 9.46 -37.61 -5.45
N ARG A 51 10.15 -38.08 -6.49
CA ARG A 51 10.05 -37.55 -7.85
C ARG A 51 8.85 -38.11 -8.58
N GLY A 52 8.32 -37.34 -9.56
CA GLY A 52 7.25 -37.79 -10.43
C GLY A 52 5.88 -37.89 -9.76
N VAL A 53 5.69 -37.27 -8.61
CA VAL A 53 4.39 -37.20 -7.94
C VAL A 53 3.51 -36.17 -8.66
N MET A 54 2.34 -36.59 -9.12
CA MET A 54 1.37 -35.78 -9.84
C MET A 54 0.01 -35.87 -9.18
N GLN A 55 -0.71 -34.75 -9.13
CA GLN A 55 -2.10 -34.73 -8.68
C GLN A 55 -3.01 -35.38 -9.70
N SER A 56 -3.88 -36.28 -9.23
CA SER A 56 -4.96 -36.90 -10.04
C SER A 56 -6.35 -36.36 -9.68
N ALA A 57 -6.52 -35.92 -8.41
CA ALA A 57 -7.77 -35.36 -7.92
C ALA A 57 -7.54 -34.39 -6.77
N TYR A 58 -8.54 -33.55 -6.46
CA TYR A 58 -8.56 -32.69 -5.29
C TYR A 58 -9.93 -32.67 -4.62
N ALA A 59 -9.98 -32.18 -3.39
CA ALA A 59 -11.20 -31.78 -2.70
C ALA A 59 -10.95 -30.45 -1.96
N LEU A 60 -11.86 -29.49 -2.14
CA LEU A 60 -11.89 -28.20 -1.47
C LEU A 60 -13.05 -28.14 -0.48
N GLU A 61 -12.83 -27.51 0.68
CA GLU A 61 -13.85 -27.21 1.65
C GLU A 61 -13.72 -25.75 2.10
N LEU A 62 -14.87 -25.09 2.27
CA LEU A 62 -15.02 -23.70 2.70
C LEU A 62 -16.03 -23.61 3.84
N ALA A 63 -15.73 -22.83 4.89
CA ALA A 63 -16.64 -22.54 6.00
C ALA A 63 -16.44 -21.12 6.53
N GLU A 64 -17.39 -20.63 7.31
CA GLU A 64 -17.33 -19.35 7.99
C GLU A 64 -16.67 -19.40 9.38
N ASP A 65 -16.37 -20.61 9.86
CA ASP A 65 -15.68 -20.85 11.13
C ASP A 65 -14.62 -21.92 10.97
N SER A 66 -13.45 -21.68 11.54
CA SER A 66 -12.30 -22.59 11.43
C SER A 66 -12.48 -23.91 12.17
N ASN A 67 -13.23 -23.93 13.28
CA ASN A 67 -13.47 -25.16 14.05
C ASN A 67 -14.52 -26.03 13.35
N LEU A 68 -15.54 -25.41 12.78
CA LEU A 68 -16.53 -26.10 11.93
C LEU A 68 -15.86 -26.71 10.71
N LEU A 69 -14.94 -25.97 10.05
CA LEU A 69 -14.15 -26.49 8.93
C LEU A 69 -13.28 -27.69 9.35
N LYS A 70 -12.60 -27.63 10.50
CA LYS A 70 -11.80 -28.76 11.04
C LYS A 70 -12.66 -29.99 11.27
N ALA A 71 -13.87 -29.80 11.79
CA ALA A 71 -14.82 -30.87 12.07
C ALA A 71 -15.53 -31.39 10.80
N GLY A 72 -15.38 -30.73 9.64
CA GLY A 72 -16.11 -31.06 8.41
C GLY A 72 -17.62 -30.86 8.54
N LYS A 73 -18.04 -29.90 9.40
CA LYS A 73 -19.44 -29.61 9.68
C LYS A 73 -19.83 -28.21 9.21
N SER A 74 -21.10 -28.03 8.86
CA SER A 74 -21.67 -26.73 8.44
C SER A 74 -20.80 -26.03 7.38
N LEU A 75 -20.35 -26.79 6.36
CA LEU A 75 -19.56 -26.27 5.27
C LEU A 75 -20.44 -25.32 4.44
N HIS A 76 -19.90 -24.14 4.13
CA HIS A 76 -20.51 -23.21 3.19
C HIS A 76 -20.47 -23.76 1.76
N TRP A 77 -19.38 -24.46 1.42
CA TRP A 77 -19.17 -25.10 0.13
C TRP A 77 -18.13 -26.23 0.21
N GLN A 78 -18.29 -27.22 -0.67
CA GLN A 78 -17.32 -28.28 -0.90
C GLN A 78 -17.40 -28.82 -2.32
N THR A 79 -16.29 -29.28 -2.86
CA THR A 79 -16.24 -29.89 -4.20
C THR A 79 -16.51 -31.40 -4.18
N GLY A 80 -16.42 -32.05 -3.02
CA GLY A 80 -16.14 -33.48 -2.98
C GLY A 80 -14.80 -33.82 -3.63
N LYS A 81 -14.53 -35.13 -3.88
CA LYS A 81 -13.38 -35.57 -4.66
C LYS A 81 -13.63 -35.28 -6.15
N LYS A 82 -12.86 -34.36 -6.72
CA LYS A 82 -12.94 -33.99 -8.14
C LYS A 82 -11.71 -34.50 -8.88
N SER A 83 -11.90 -35.37 -9.87
CA SER A 83 -10.81 -35.86 -10.72
C SER A 83 -10.31 -34.73 -11.61
N SER A 84 -9.10 -34.24 -11.33
CA SER A 84 -8.43 -33.14 -12.05
C SER A 84 -7.00 -32.98 -11.60
N PRO A 85 -6.03 -32.75 -12.51
CA PRO A 85 -4.67 -32.36 -12.19
C PRO A 85 -4.52 -30.86 -11.87
N GLN A 86 -5.60 -30.05 -12.01
CA GLN A 86 -5.57 -28.61 -11.80
C GLN A 86 -5.32 -28.27 -10.34
N SER A 87 -4.30 -27.45 -10.08
CA SER A 87 -3.95 -26.90 -8.77
C SER A 87 -3.77 -25.38 -8.78
N ILE A 88 -3.99 -24.74 -9.93
CA ILE A 88 -3.83 -23.31 -10.15
C ILE A 88 -5.14 -22.77 -10.73
N LEU A 89 -5.62 -21.65 -10.16
CA LEU A 89 -6.81 -20.92 -10.59
C LEU A 89 -8.07 -21.81 -10.67
N VAL A 90 -8.26 -22.62 -9.64
CA VAL A 90 -9.48 -23.45 -9.50
C VAL A 90 -10.64 -22.56 -9.09
N PRO A 91 -11.73 -22.47 -9.88
CA PRO A 91 -12.81 -21.54 -9.60
C PRO A 91 -13.66 -21.99 -8.41
N TYR A 92 -14.09 -21.02 -7.62
CA TYR A 92 -15.19 -21.18 -6.69
C TYR A 92 -16.51 -21.33 -7.47
N THR A 93 -17.28 -22.36 -7.15
CA THR A 93 -18.56 -22.66 -7.83
C THR A 93 -19.72 -22.84 -6.84
N GLY A 94 -19.55 -22.32 -5.63
CA GLY A 94 -20.58 -22.39 -4.58
C GLY A 94 -21.59 -21.26 -4.64
N ASN A 95 -22.40 -21.16 -3.60
CA ASN A 95 -23.39 -20.09 -3.42
C ASN A 95 -22.67 -18.73 -3.23
N SER A 96 -23.42 -17.64 -3.45
CA SER A 96 -22.92 -16.27 -3.25
C SER A 96 -22.30 -16.10 -1.85
N LEU A 97 -21.12 -15.51 -1.81
CA LEU A 97 -20.42 -15.17 -0.58
C LEU A 97 -20.95 -13.82 -0.04
N ARG A 98 -21.04 -13.70 1.27
CA ARG A 98 -21.45 -12.44 1.92
C ARG A 98 -20.33 -11.41 1.80
N PRO A 99 -20.62 -10.12 1.53
CA PRO A 99 -19.62 -9.06 1.49
C PRO A 99 -19.04 -8.79 2.88
N ALA A 100 -17.81 -8.27 2.91
CA ALA A 100 -17.09 -7.94 4.14
C ALA A 100 -17.03 -9.11 5.15
N HIS A 101 -16.94 -10.34 4.68
CA HIS A 101 -17.00 -11.53 5.53
C HIS A 101 -15.76 -12.39 5.39
N LYS A 102 -15.27 -12.92 6.53
CA LYS A 102 -14.10 -13.80 6.58
C LYS A 102 -14.50 -15.25 6.38
N TYR A 103 -13.81 -15.94 5.50
CA TYR A 103 -13.97 -17.34 5.20
C TYR A 103 -12.68 -18.11 5.46
N PHE A 104 -12.84 -19.41 5.76
CA PHE A 104 -11.77 -20.37 6.02
C PHE A 104 -11.88 -21.49 5.00
N TRP A 105 -10.76 -21.91 4.44
CA TRP A 105 -10.76 -22.98 3.47
C TRP A 105 -9.55 -23.89 3.60
N ARG A 106 -9.68 -25.11 3.08
CA ARG A 106 -8.62 -26.10 3.02
C ARG A 106 -8.76 -26.96 1.78
N VAL A 107 -7.67 -27.61 1.38
CA VAL A 107 -7.62 -28.51 0.24
C VAL A 107 -6.97 -29.83 0.61
N ARG A 108 -7.38 -30.91 -0.02
CA ARG A 108 -6.77 -32.24 -0.01
C ARG A 108 -6.58 -32.68 -1.44
N VAL A 109 -5.50 -33.40 -1.75
CA VAL A 109 -5.24 -33.93 -3.07
C VAL A 109 -5.04 -35.44 -3.02
N TRP A 110 -5.22 -36.07 -4.17
CA TRP A 110 -4.85 -37.47 -4.44
C TRP A 110 -3.79 -37.49 -5.51
N ASP A 111 -2.78 -38.33 -5.35
CA ASP A 111 -1.75 -38.54 -6.35
C ASP A 111 -2.20 -39.53 -7.44
N GLN A 112 -1.32 -39.81 -8.41
CA GLN A 112 -1.58 -40.76 -9.50
C GLN A 112 -1.79 -42.21 -9.06
N THR A 113 -1.40 -42.56 -7.81
CA THR A 113 -1.66 -43.88 -7.22
C THR A 113 -2.96 -43.93 -6.43
N SER A 114 -3.73 -42.81 -6.44
CA SER A 114 -4.95 -42.62 -5.64
C SER A 114 -4.70 -42.52 -4.11
N ALA A 115 -3.46 -42.36 -3.68
CA ALA A 115 -3.15 -42.05 -2.29
C ALA A 115 -3.52 -40.61 -1.94
N SER A 116 -4.23 -40.41 -0.81
CA SER A 116 -4.65 -39.06 -0.41
C SER A 116 -3.62 -38.38 0.49
N SER A 117 -3.41 -37.09 0.29
CA SER A 117 -2.71 -36.26 1.27
C SER A 117 -3.51 -36.08 2.56
N ALA A 118 -2.88 -35.59 3.63
CA ALA A 118 -3.60 -34.89 4.68
C ALA A 118 -4.28 -33.62 4.12
N TRP A 119 -5.26 -33.07 4.87
CA TRP A 119 -5.76 -31.74 4.59
C TRP A 119 -4.63 -30.70 4.73
N SER A 120 -4.64 -29.68 3.88
CA SER A 120 -3.74 -28.54 4.02
C SER A 120 -3.93 -27.82 5.36
N PRO A 121 -2.97 -26.98 5.77
CA PRO A 121 -3.27 -25.93 6.74
C PRO A 121 -4.50 -25.13 6.30
N ILE A 122 -5.24 -24.59 7.28
CA ILE A 122 -6.39 -23.73 6.99
C ILE A 122 -5.88 -22.36 6.49
N ALA A 123 -6.32 -21.96 5.32
CA ALA A 123 -6.12 -20.64 4.76
C ALA A 123 -7.40 -19.79 4.91
N THR A 124 -7.26 -18.47 4.80
CA THR A 124 -8.37 -17.54 4.96
C THR A 124 -8.44 -16.55 3.80
N PHE A 125 -9.61 -15.98 3.60
CA PHE A 125 -9.79 -14.74 2.86
C PHE A 125 -10.97 -13.97 3.44
N THR A 126 -10.99 -12.66 3.19
CA THR A 126 -12.13 -11.79 3.52
C THR A 126 -12.65 -11.18 2.23
N THR A 127 -13.96 -11.24 2.01
CA THR A 127 -14.60 -10.68 0.82
C THR A 127 -14.60 -9.16 0.86
N ALA A 128 -14.62 -8.56 -0.31
CA ALA A 128 -14.77 -7.12 -0.55
C ALA A 128 -16.20 -6.63 -0.25
N LEU A 129 -16.41 -5.33 -0.35
CA LEU A 129 -17.73 -4.72 -0.47
C LEU A 129 -18.17 -4.83 -1.94
N ASP A 130 -19.39 -5.29 -2.19
CA ASP A 130 -19.87 -5.55 -3.56
C ASP A 130 -20.76 -4.41 -4.09
N SER A 131 -21.43 -3.71 -3.19
CA SER A 131 -22.46 -2.73 -3.53
C SER A 131 -22.33 -1.43 -2.74
N GLU A 132 -23.06 -0.40 -3.18
CA GLU A 132 -23.13 0.87 -2.47
C GLU A 132 -23.77 0.72 -1.07
N ALA A 133 -24.70 -0.22 -0.90
CA ALA A 133 -25.34 -0.53 0.37
C ALA A 133 -24.32 -1.04 1.42
N ASP A 134 -23.31 -1.77 0.98
CA ASP A 134 -22.27 -2.31 1.86
C ASP A 134 -21.40 -1.23 2.51
N TRP A 135 -21.40 0.00 2.00
CA TRP A 135 -20.73 1.13 2.63
C TRP A 135 -21.48 1.70 3.83
N SER A 136 -22.68 1.16 4.18
CA SER A 136 -23.47 1.56 5.37
C SER A 136 -23.71 3.07 5.47
N GLY A 137 -23.92 3.73 4.33
CA GLY A 137 -24.19 5.17 4.28
C GLY A 137 -22.94 6.05 4.40
N ALA A 138 -21.72 5.51 4.35
CA ALA A 138 -20.50 6.30 4.31
C ALA A 138 -20.53 7.34 3.17
N LYS A 139 -20.19 8.58 3.51
CA LYS A 139 -20.15 9.70 2.56
C LYS A 139 -18.71 10.01 2.17
N TRP A 140 -18.50 10.57 0.98
CA TRP A 140 -17.26 11.21 0.64
C TRP A 140 -17.11 12.50 1.42
N ILE A 141 -15.95 12.69 2.06
CA ILE A 141 -15.62 13.88 2.84
C ILE A 141 -14.28 14.44 2.45
N GLY A 142 -14.10 15.74 2.62
CA GLY A 142 -12.86 16.46 2.35
C GLY A 142 -12.72 17.70 3.24
N TYR A 143 -11.63 18.43 3.01
CA TYR A 143 -11.42 19.73 3.64
C TYR A 143 -12.30 20.81 3.00
N GLU A 144 -12.47 20.73 1.68
CA GLU A 144 -13.23 21.61 0.80
C GLU A 144 -13.62 20.83 -0.45
N ASP A 145 -14.53 21.34 -1.25
CA ASP A 145 -14.88 20.77 -2.56
C ASP A 145 -14.42 21.69 -3.70
N LEU A 146 -14.04 21.11 -4.84
CA LEU A 146 -13.70 21.84 -6.05
C LEU A 146 -14.99 22.12 -6.84
N PRO A 147 -15.32 23.40 -7.13
CA PRO A 147 -16.46 23.72 -7.98
C PRO A 147 -16.39 22.99 -9.33
N ASP A 148 -17.51 22.46 -9.82
CA ASP A 148 -17.57 21.72 -11.10
C ASP A 148 -17.01 22.54 -12.28
N SER A 149 -17.20 23.85 -12.29
CA SER A 149 -16.66 24.78 -13.30
C SER A 149 -15.11 24.85 -13.33
N MET A 150 -14.46 24.40 -12.27
CA MET A 150 -13.00 24.39 -12.14
C MET A 150 -12.38 23.00 -12.39
N ARG A 151 -13.21 21.98 -12.62
CA ARG A 151 -12.75 20.62 -12.90
C ARG A 151 -12.11 20.52 -14.29
N ILE A 152 -11.03 19.74 -14.37
CA ILE A 152 -10.36 19.38 -15.62
C ILE A 152 -10.14 17.89 -15.64
N VAL A 153 -10.95 17.22 -16.45
CA VAL A 153 -10.90 15.77 -16.62
C VAL A 153 -10.30 15.50 -18.01
N PRO A 154 -9.10 14.88 -18.10
CA PRO A 154 -8.49 14.52 -19.37
C PRO A 154 -9.45 13.69 -20.23
N GLY A 155 -9.51 13.98 -21.53
CA GLY A 155 -10.41 13.28 -22.46
C GLY A 155 -11.89 13.72 -22.44
N ILE A 156 -12.34 14.44 -21.40
CA ILE A 156 -13.69 15.04 -21.33
C ILE A 156 -13.59 16.54 -21.62
N HIS A 157 -12.63 17.21 -21.03
CA HIS A 157 -12.35 18.62 -21.31
C HIS A 157 -11.18 18.70 -22.29
N ALA A 158 -11.38 19.40 -23.40
CA ALA A 158 -10.36 19.51 -24.45
C ALA A 158 -9.06 20.09 -23.87
N TYR A 159 -7.99 19.28 -23.91
CA TYR A 159 -6.65 19.70 -23.55
C TYR A 159 -5.99 20.34 -24.78
N SER A 160 -6.09 21.64 -24.90
CA SER A 160 -5.52 22.39 -26.06
C SER A 160 -4.07 22.79 -25.85
N GLY A 161 -3.39 22.36 -24.79
CA GLY A 161 -2.04 22.84 -24.43
C GLY A 161 -1.97 24.32 -24.03
N LYS A 162 -3.01 25.09 -24.35
CA LYS A 162 -3.24 26.46 -23.88
C LYS A 162 -4.24 26.36 -22.73
N ASP A 163 -3.92 26.98 -21.60
CA ASP A 163 -4.83 27.07 -20.47
C ASP A 163 -6.16 27.70 -20.94
N PRO A 164 -7.28 26.94 -21.06
CA PRO A 164 -8.50 27.49 -21.65
C PRO A 164 -9.18 28.52 -20.75
N ALA A 165 -8.70 28.67 -19.51
CA ALA A 165 -9.23 29.66 -18.59
C ALA A 165 -8.13 30.15 -17.64
N GLY A 166 -7.69 31.38 -17.82
CA GLY A 166 -6.81 32.07 -16.87
C GLY A 166 -7.37 32.25 -15.46
N SER A 167 -8.45 31.53 -15.10
CA SER A 167 -9.18 31.59 -13.84
C SER A 167 -9.06 30.32 -12.99
N ARG A 168 -8.25 29.29 -13.41
CA ARG A 168 -8.15 28.03 -12.66
C ARG A 168 -7.25 28.15 -11.45
N PRO A 169 -7.51 27.36 -10.37
CA PRO A 169 -6.70 27.45 -9.17
C PRO A 169 -5.23 27.17 -9.51
N LYS A 170 -4.40 28.21 -9.40
CA LYS A 170 -2.94 28.11 -9.57
C LYS A 170 -2.29 27.41 -8.38
N LYS A 171 -3.03 27.20 -7.29
CA LYS A 171 -2.53 26.63 -6.05
C LYS A 171 -2.83 25.15 -5.98
N ALA A 172 -1.88 24.38 -5.45
CA ALA A 172 -2.09 23.01 -5.06
C ALA A 172 -3.25 22.86 -4.07
N ALA A 173 -3.93 21.71 -4.13
CA ALA A 173 -4.95 21.36 -3.15
C ALA A 173 -4.37 21.27 -1.74
N ILE A 174 -5.20 21.55 -0.73
CA ILE A 174 -4.82 21.36 0.67
C ILE A 174 -4.68 19.85 0.94
N SER A 175 -3.57 19.46 1.60
CA SER A 175 -3.38 18.13 2.17
C SER A 175 -3.91 18.16 3.62
N PRO A 176 -5.14 17.68 3.90
CA PRO A 176 -5.74 17.81 5.22
C PRO A 176 -5.46 16.63 6.13
N TYR A 177 -5.56 16.89 7.42
CA TYR A 177 -5.92 15.89 8.41
C TYR A 177 -7.44 15.68 8.43
N LEU A 178 -7.87 14.45 8.62
CA LEU A 178 -9.25 14.05 8.89
C LEU A 178 -9.25 13.13 10.12
N ARG A 179 -10.16 13.33 11.08
CA ARG A 179 -10.28 12.46 12.24
C ARG A 179 -11.70 12.29 12.72
N ASN A 180 -11.96 11.16 13.40
CA ASN A 180 -13.20 10.88 14.10
C ASN A 180 -12.91 10.02 15.34
N SER A 181 -13.43 10.42 16.49
CA SER A 181 -13.40 9.61 17.71
C SER A 181 -14.69 8.83 17.88
N PHE A 182 -14.57 7.59 18.34
CA PHE A 182 -15.70 6.69 18.56
C PHE A 182 -15.46 5.79 19.78
N THR A 183 -16.52 5.21 20.32
CA THR A 183 -16.46 4.33 21.49
C THR A 183 -16.88 2.91 21.13
N VAL A 184 -16.18 1.94 21.68
CA VAL A 184 -16.47 0.50 21.56
C VAL A 184 -16.72 -0.04 22.97
N ASN A 185 -17.95 -0.52 23.23
CA ASN A 185 -18.40 -0.93 24.57
C ASN A 185 -18.63 -2.43 24.70
N ARG A 186 -18.17 -3.22 23.73
CA ARG A 186 -18.38 -4.67 23.66
C ARG A 186 -17.11 -5.39 23.30
N LYS A 187 -17.01 -6.66 23.70
CA LYS A 187 -15.85 -7.52 23.38
C LYS A 187 -15.75 -7.76 21.89
N ILE A 188 -14.62 -7.34 21.31
CA ILE A 188 -14.34 -7.39 19.89
C ILE A 188 -14.01 -8.84 19.47
N LYS A 189 -14.65 -9.30 18.40
CA LYS A 189 -14.31 -10.55 17.71
C LYS A 189 -13.34 -10.28 16.55
N GLU A 190 -13.68 -9.36 15.68
CA GLU A 190 -12.89 -8.96 14.52
C GLU A 190 -13.27 -7.55 14.06
N ALA A 191 -12.34 -6.86 13.39
CA ALA A 191 -12.60 -5.55 12.83
C ALA A 191 -11.90 -5.35 11.48
N PHE A 192 -12.60 -4.70 10.55
CA PHE A 192 -12.13 -4.43 9.19
C PHE A 192 -12.28 -2.95 8.86
N LEU A 193 -11.33 -2.43 8.10
CA LEU A 193 -11.39 -1.11 7.48
C LEU A 193 -11.49 -1.27 5.97
N PHE A 194 -12.50 -0.62 5.37
CA PHE A 194 -12.63 -0.39 3.94
C PHE A 194 -12.46 1.10 3.70
N VAL A 195 -11.47 1.49 2.88
CA VAL A 195 -11.11 2.89 2.72
C VAL A 195 -10.73 3.22 1.27
N SER A 196 -11.26 4.32 0.77
CA SER A 196 -10.95 4.88 -0.53
C SER A 196 -10.49 6.33 -0.38
N GLY A 197 -9.40 6.69 -1.02
CA GLY A 197 -8.92 8.06 -1.17
C GLY A 197 -8.94 8.48 -2.64
N LEU A 198 -9.46 9.66 -2.91
CA LEU A 198 -9.26 10.33 -4.19
C LEU A 198 -8.21 11.42 -3.98
N GLY A 199 -7.15 11.28 -4.63
CA GLY A 199 -5.75 11.25 -4.45
C GLY A 199 -5.19 10.04 -3.69
N HIS A 200 -4.39 10.30 -2.66
CA HIS A 200 -3.80 9.28 -1.81
C HIS A 200 -4.16 9.52 -0.34
N TYR A 201 -4.01 8.49 0.48
CA TYR A 201 -4.19 8.61 1.93
C TYR A 201 -3.13 7.82 2.72
N GLU A 202 -2.83 8.28 3.91
CA GLU A 202 -2.33 7.45 5.01
C GLU A 202 -3.41 7.39 6.09
N PHE A 203 -3.71 6.21 6.60
CA PHE A 203 -4.74 5.98 7.61
C PHE A 203 -4.14 5.46 8.91
N SER A 204 -4.71 5.85 10.04
CA SER A 204 -4.26 5.38 11.37
C SER A 204 -5.45 5.10 12.28
N ILE A 205 -5.25 4.17 13.21
CA ILE A 205 -6.16 3.91 14.33
C ILE A 205 -5.35 4.08 15.62
N ASN A 206 -5.84 4.93 16.53
CA ASN A 206 -5.22 5.17 17.84
C ASN A 206 -3.72 5.54 17.74
N GLY A 207 -3.35 6.35 16.75
CA GLY A 207 -1.97 6.75 16.50
C GLY A 207 -1.15 5.74 15.67
N THR A 208 -1.63 4.50 15.51
CA THR A 208 -0.91 3.45 14.77
C THR A 208 -1.31 3.43 13.30
N PRO A 209 -0.34 3.47 12.35
CA PRO A 209 -0.63 3.37 10.92
C PRO A 209 -1.33 2.05 10.55
N VAL A 210 -2.29 2.13 9.62
CA VAL A 210 -2.98 0.97 9.06
C VAL A 210 -2.30 0.54 7.77
N GLY A 211 -1.74 -0.68 7.78
CA GLY A 211 -1.04 -1.23 6.63
C GLY A 211 0.34 -0.61 6.40
N ARG A 212 0.94 -0.96 5.26
CA ARG A 212 2.27 -0.48 4.83
C ARG A 212 2.27 0.08 3.41
N SER A 213 1.07 0.25 2.85
CA SER A 213 0.92 0.74 1.48
C SER A 213 1.32 2.19 1.37
N LEU A 214 2.17 2.50 0.41
CA LEU A 214 2.46 3.86 -0.03
C LEU A 214 1.55 4.21 -1.20
N LEU A 215 1.22 5.48 -1.36
CA LEU A 215 0.47 6.00 -2.51
C LEU A 215 -0.85 5.25 -2.78
N ALA A 216 -1.52 4.81 -1.71
CA ALA A 216 -2.80 4.11 -1.79
C ALA A 216 -3.99 5.09 -1.92
N PRO A 217 -5.03 4.70 -2.65
CA PRO A 217 -5.12 3.58 -3.57
C PRO A 217 -4.39 3.86 -4.89
N GLY A 218 -4.23 2.81 -5.70
CA GLY A 218 -3.62 2.92 -7.03
C GLY A 218 -4.40 3.82 -7.99
N TRP A 219 -3.70 4.34 -9.00
CA TRP A 219 -4.29 5.21 -10.02
C TRP A 219 -5.29 4.46 -10.91
N THR A 220 -6.41 5.12 -11.20
CA THR A 220 -7.45 4.63 -12.14
C THR A 220 -7.98 5.77 -13.00
N TRP A 221 -8.80 5.43 -13.98
CA TRP A 221 -9.66 6.41 -14.63
C TRP A 221 -10.87 6.68 -13.73
N TYR A 222 -10.78 7.70 -12.89
CA TYR A 222 -11.71 7.98 -11.79
C TYR A 222 -13.17 8.16 -12.21
N GLU A 223 -13.43 8.52 -13.47
CA GLU A 223 -14.80 8.61 -14.01
C GLU A 223 -15.41 7.23 -14.33
N LYS A 224 -14.58 6.17 -14.41
CA LYS A 224 -15.03 4.81 -14.68
C LYS A 224 -14.87 3.89 -13.47
N ARG A 225 -13.76 4.04 -12.74
CA ARG A 225 -13.38 3.14 -11.64
C ARG A 225 -12.69 3.90 -10.52
N VAL A 226 -13.03 3.55 -9.29
CA VAL A 226 -12.41 4.08 -8.08
C VAL A 226 -12.03 2.90 -7.19
N TYR A 227 -10.74 2.77 -6.88
CA TYR A 227 -10.27 1.72 -6.01
C TYR A 227 -10.46 2.06 -4.54
N TYR A 228 -10.70 1.01 -3.73
CA TYR A 228 -10.59 1.06 -2.29
C TYR A 228 -9.74 -0.09 -1.77
N ASN A 229 -9.12 0.11 -0.61
CA ASN A 229 -8.31 -0.89 0.07
C ASN A 229 -9.07 -1.44 1.28
N SER A 230 -8.72 -2.67 1.66
CA SER A 230 -9.31 -3.37 2.80
C SER A 230 -8.22 -3.87 3.73
N TYR A 231 -8.43 -3.70 5.03
CA TYR A 231 -7.47 -4.07 6.07
C TYR A 231 -8.18 -4.77 7.23
N GLU A 232 -7.54 -5.80 7.77
CA GLU A 232 -7.90 -6.37 9.06
C GLU A 232 -7.25 -5.52 10.15
N ILE A 233 -8.06 -4.96 11.07
CA ILE A 233 -7.63 -3.98 12.07
C ILE A 233 -8.00 -4.35 13.50
N THR A 234 -8.36 -5.61 13.76
CA THR A 234 -8.80 -6.09 15.08
C THR A 234 -7.81 -5.73 16.18
N HIS A 235 -6.52 -5.91 15.92
CA HIS A 235 -5.43 -5.64 16.86
C HIS A 235 -5.21 -4.14 17.15
N LEU A 236 -5.81 -3.25 16.37
CA LEU A 236 -5.71 -1.79 16.53
C LEU A 236 -6.89 -1.19 17.28
N ILE A 237 -8.02 -1.91 17.36
CA ILE A 237 -9.23 -1.46 18.05
C ILE A 237 -9.23 -1.98 19.48
N ARG A 238 -9.65 -1.14 20.41
CA ARG A 238 -9.77 -1.49 21.83
C ARG A 238 -11.15 -1.14 22.38
N GLU A 239 -11.54 -1.78 23.48
CA GLU A 239 -12.70 -1.34 24.25
C GLU A 239 -12.47 0.08 24.79
N GLY A 240 -13.53 0.86 24.89
CA GLY A 240 -13.46 2.28 25.24
C GLY A 240 -13.27 3.20 24.04
N ARG A 241 -12.61 4.34 24.27
CA ARG A 241 -12.42 5.41 23.28
C ARG A 241 -11.36 5.04 22.27
N ASN A 242 -11.69 5.19 20.97
CA ASN A 242 -10.81 4.99 19.83
C ASN A 242 -10.84 6.23 18.91
N THR A 243 -9.84 6.37 18.06
CA THR A 243 -9.77 7.42 17.04
C THR A 243 -9.30 6.84 15.72
N ALA A 244 -10.05 7.15 14.66
CA ALA A 244 -9.64 6.97 13.28
C ALA A 244 -9.09 8.30 12.75
N GLY A 245 -7.93 8.28 12.12
CA GLY A 245 -7.28 9.44 11.54
C GLY A 245 -6.79 9.16 10.12
N ALA A 246 -6.89 10.15 9.23
CA ALA A 246 -6.30 10.08 7.90
C ALA A 246 -5.62 11.40 7.53
N ILE A 247 -4.54 11.31 6.75
CA ILE A 247 -3.95 12.44 6.05
C ILE A 247 -4.09 12.19 4.55
N LEU A 248 -4.42 13.22 3.77
CA LEU A 248 -4.68 13.08 2.34
C LEU A 248 -3.64 13.84 1.51
N GLY A 249 -3.32 13.28 0.34
CA GLY A 249 -2.51 13.91 -0.69
C GLY A 249 -3.25 14.00 -2.02
N SER A 250 -2.75 14.82 -2.92
CA SER A 250 -3.36 15.12 -4.23
C SER A 250 -3.32 13.93 -5.20
N GLY A 251 -2.25 13.12 -5.17
CA GLY A 251 -2.04 12.01 -6.08
C GLY A 251 -2.22 12.39 -7.55
N PHE A 252 -2.77 11.46 -8.34
CA PHE A 252 -3.15 11.70 -9.74
C PHE A 252 -4.53 12.34 -9.88
N TYR A 253 -5.29 12.47 -8.78
CA TYR A 253 -6.61 13.07 -8.79
C TYR A 253 -6.60 14.58 -8.94
N ASN A 254 -5.54 15.23 -8.45
CA ASN A 254 -5.29 16.65 -8.60
C ASN A 254 -3.80 16.90 -8.85
N VAL A 255 -3.43 17.13 -10.10
CA VAL A 255 -2.07 17.50 -10.53
C VAL A 255 -2.10 18.95 -10.95
N ASP A 256 -1.50 19.81 -10.13
CA ASP A 256 -1.42 21.26 -10.36
C ASP A 256 -0.32 21.65 -11.36
N LYS A 257 -0.31 22.92 -11.77
CA LYS A 257 0.71 23.52 -12.67
C LYS A 257 1.75 24.36 -11.93
N GLU A 258 1.81 24.30 -10.61
CA GLU A 258 2.71 25.16 -9.84
C GLU A 258 4.19 24.84 -10.11
N ARG A 259 4.52 23.55 -10.26
CA ARG A 259 5.90 23.08 -10.48
C ARG A 259 6.07 22.24 -11.74
N TYR A 260 5.16 21.32 -12.02
CA TYR A 260 5.28 20.36 -13.11
C TYR A 260 4.41 20.73 -14.29
N TYR A 261 4.94 20.60 -15.54
CA TYR A 261 4.29 21.16 -16.73
C TYR A 261 3.77 20.12 -17.74
N LYS A 262 4.22 18.86 -17.65
CA LYS A 262 3.88 17.84 -18.67
C LYS A 262 2.46 17.27 -18.52
N LEU A 263 1.96 17.14 -17.30
CA LEU A 263 0.63 16.64 -17.03
C LEU A 263 -0.11 17.58 -16.08
N PHE A 264 -1.39 17.72 -16.33
CA PHE A 264 -2.29 18.51 -15.49
C PHE A 264 -3.65 17.82 -15.42
N SER A 265 -4.21 17.70 -14.21
CA SER A 265 -5.56 17.19 -14.00
C SER A 265 -6.17 17.80 -12.75
N ALA A 266 -7.47 18.03 -12.75
CA ALA A 266 -8.22 18.52 -11.61
C ALA A 266 -9.61 17.85 -11.56
N PHE A 267 -9.64 16.55 -11.21
CA PHE A 267 -10.89 15.81 -11.00
C PHE A 267 -11.65 16.35 -9.78
N GLY A 268 -10.95 16.87 -8.80
CA GLY A 268 -11.44 17.44 -7.56
C GLY A 268 -10.31 17.64 -6.56
N TYR A 269 -10.63 18.11 -5.36
CA TYR A 269 -9.69 18.11 -4.23
C TYR A 269 -9.65 16.75 -3.54
N PRO A 270 -8.58 16.45 -2.78
CA PRO A 270 -8.46 15.18 -2.05
C PRO A 270 -9.67 14.90 -1.16
N LYS A 271 -10.20 13.70 -1.23
CA LYS A 271 -11.37 13.26 -0.47
C LYS A 271 -11.22 11.83 0.02
N LEU A 272 -11.91 11.50 1.10
CA LEU A 272 -11.88 10.22 1.77
C LEU A 272 -13.27 9.62 1.88
N ARG A 273 -13.37 8.32 1.74
CA ARG A 273 -14.53 7.52 2.12
C ARG A 273 -14.06 6.30 2.88
N CYS A 274 -14.63 6.03 4.06
CA CYS A 274 -14.31 4.79 4.77
C CYS A 274 -15.49 4.23 5.54
N ARG A 275 -15.43 2.89 5.75
CA ARG A 275 -16.23 2.14 6.70
C ARG A 275 -15.31 1.30 7.58
N LEU A 276 -15.35 1.50 8.89
CA LEU A 276 -14.83 0.55 9.86
C LEU A 276 -16.01 -0.35 10.27
N LEU A 277 -15.85 -1.65 10.10
CA LEU A 277 -16.79 -2.67 10.52
C LEU A 277 -16.22 -3.43 11.71
N ILE A 278 -16.88 -3.36 12.86
CA ILE A 278 -16.46 -4.05 14.08
C ILE A 278 -17.51 -5.11 14.38
N ARG A 279 -17.11 -6.37 14.51
CA ARG A 279 -17.95 -7.48 14.93
C ARG A 279 -17.62 -7.88 16.34
N PHE A 280 -18.66 -8.13 17.12
CA PHE A 280 -18.53 -8.48 18.52
C PHE A 280 -18.74 -9.99 18.76
N THR A 281 -18.27 -10.45 19.91
CA THR A 281 -18.41 -11.87 20.29
C THR A 281 -19.85 -12.30 20.55
N ASP A 282 -20.75 -11.34 20.77
CA ASP A 282 -22.21 -11.55 20.93
C ASP A 282 -22.96 -11.65 19.58
N GLY A 283 -22.24 -11.57 18.45
CA GLY A 283 -22.81 -11.64 17.11
C GLY A 283 -23.31 -10.31 16.55
N THR A 284 -23.25 -9.22 17.32
CA THR A 284 -23.65 -7.87 16.84
C THR A 284 -22.52 -7.17 16.09
N GLU A 285 -22.86 -6.10 15.37
CA GLU A 285 -21.91 -5.30 14.57
C GLU A 285 -22.06 -3.81 14.89
N GLN A 286 -20.94 -3.07 14.74
CA GLN A 286 -20.90 -1.61 14.76
C GLN A 286 -20.17 -1.12 13.51
N SER A 287 -20.74 -0.15 12.79
CA SER A 287 -20.07 0.53 11.66
C SER A 287 -19.77 1.97 12.02
N ILE A 288 -18.51 2.38 11.83
CA ILE A 288 -18.07 3.76 11.90
C ILE A 288 -17.78 4.21 10.46
N VAL A 289 -18.49 5.22 10.00
CA VAL A 289 -18.44 5.65 8.59
C VAL A 289 -18.05 7.12 8.46
N THR A 290 -17.51 7.49 7.30
CA THR A 290 -17.27 8.89 6.97
C THR A 290 -18.55 9.66 6.76
N GLY A 291 -18.60 10.90 7.27
CA GLY A 291 -19.72 11.82 7.22
C GLY A 291 -19.37 13.15 7.88
N GLY A 292 -20.36 14.02 8.05
CA GLY A 292 -20.18 15.36 8.63
C GLY A 292 -19.70 15.37 10.10
N GLN A 293 -19.78 14.24 10.80
CA GLN A 293 -19.26 14.10 12.17
C GLN A 293 -17.73 14.01 12.23
N TRP A 294 -17.06 13.77 11.11
CA TRP A 294 -15.61 13.84 11.03
C TRP A 294 -15.14 15.29 11.13
N LYS A 295 -13.97 15.49 11.70
CA LYS A 295 -13.30 16.79 11.79
C LYS A 295 -12.09 16.86 10.88
N THR A 296 -11.74 18.08 10.44
CA THR A 296 -10.62 18.32 9.54
C THR A 296 -9.85 19.57 9.90
N ALA A 297 -8.54 19.53 9.65
CA ALA A 297 -7.61 20.66 9.77
C ALA A 297 -6.54 20.58 8.69
N ARG A 298 -5.77 21.66 8.51
CA ARG A 298 -4.59 21.64 7.64
C ARG A 298 -3.50 20.77 8.26
N SER A 299 -2.81 19.97 7.45
CA SER A 299 -1.63 19.23 7.85
C SER A 299 -0.35 20.05 7.66
N PRO A 300 0.83 19.57 8.13
CA PRO A 300 2.12 20.17 7.85
C PRO A 300 2.54 20.17 6.38
N ILE A 301 1.88 19.41 5.53
CA ILE A 301 2.13 19.38 4.09
C ILE A 301 1.53 20.64 3.49
N THR A 302 2.38 21.61 3.17
CA THR A 302 1.98 22.92 2.63
C THR A 302 1.87 22.95 1.11
N TYR A 303 2.53 22.01 0.44
CA TYR A 303 2.43 21.72 -0.98
C TYR A 303 2.55 20.20 -1.20
N ASN A 304 1.75 19.64 -2.09
CA ASN A 304 1.85 18.26 -2.51
C ASN A 304 1.41 18.07 -3.96
N SER A 305 2.28 17.47 -4.77
CA SER A 305 2.00 17.04 -6.13
C SER A 305 2.77 15.77 -6.44
N ILE A 306 2.12 14.81 -7.10
CA ILE A 306 2.76 13.52 -7.46
C ILE A 306 4.00 13.73 -8.34
N TYR A 307 4.00 14.79 -9.16
CA TYR A 307 5.09 15.14 -10.07
C TYR A 307 5.89 16.38 -9.65
N GLY A 308 5.41 17.17 -8.69
CA GLY A 308 6.04 18.43 -8.27
C GLY A 308 6.83 18.31 -6.96
N GLY A 309 6.63 17.22 -6.22
CA GLY A 309 7.26 17.00 -4.92
C GLY A 309 6.36 17.40 -3.75
N GLU A 310 6.98 17.64 -2.59
CA GLU A 310 6.26 17.94 -1.34
C GLU A 310 7.00 19.02 -0.55
N ASP A 311 6.26 19.99 -0.01
CA ASP A 311 6.75 20.93 1.00
C ASP A 311 6.15 20.59 2.34
N TYR A 312 7.00 20.45 3.34
CA TYR A 312 6.62 20.10 4.70
C TYR A 312 7.14 21.15 5.69
N ASP A 313 6.24 21.69 6.50
CA ASP A 313 6.58 22.59 7.59
C ASP A 313 6.34 21.91 8.93
N ALA A 314 7.41 21.38 9.53
CA ALA A 314 7.32 20.65 10.80
C ALA A 314 6.81 21.50 11.98
N ARG A 315 6.86 22.84 11.87
CA ARG A 315 6.33 23.77 12.88
C ARG A 315 4.80 23.70 12.98
N LEU A 316 4.12 23.16 11.94
CA LEU A 316 2.67 23.00 11.87
C LEU A 316 2.19 21.63 12.35
N GLU A 317 3.09 20.76 12.79
CA GLU A 317 2.73 19.46 13.33
C GLU A 317 1.82 19.61 14.57
N GLN A 318 0.77 18.81 14.60
CA GLN A 318 -0.15 18.70 15.73
C GLN A 318 0.09 17.34 16.41
N LYS A 319 0.97 17.31 17.41
CA LYS A 319 1.38 16.08 18.09
C LYS A 319 0.16 15.34 18.64
N GLY A 320 0.07 14.02 18.34
CA GLY A 320 -1.01 13.16 18.81
C GLY A 320 -2.36 13.39 18.10
N TRP A 321 -2.40 14.12 16.98
CA TRP A 321 -3.63 14.48 16.27
C TRP A 321 -4.54 13.27 15.93
N ASN A 322 -3.97 12.09 15.78
CA ASN A 322 -4.65 10.83 15.49
C ASN A 322 -4.81 9.90 16.69
N GLU A 323 -4.60 10.43 17.92
CA GLU A 323 -4.75 9.71 19.16
C GLU A 323 -6.06 10.08 19.90
N PRO A 324 -6.62 9.18 20.73
CA PRO A 324 -7.87 9.44 21.45
C PRO A 324 -7.87 10.62 22.40
N ALA A 325 -6.71 10.98 22.97
CA ALA A 325 -6.58 12.05 23.94
C ALA A 325 -6.47 13.46 23.32
N PHE A 326 -6.31 13.55 21.99
CA PHE A 326 -6.14 14.82 21.31
C PHE A 326 -7.40 15.69 21.39
N ASP A 327 -7.22 16.97 21.71
CA ASP A 327 -8.28 17.98 21.68
C ASP A 327 -8.44 18.54 20.26
N ASP A 328 -9.58 18.26 19.65
CA ASP A 328 -9.91 18.69 18.30
C ASP A 328 -11.01 19.78 18.25
N GLN A 329 -11.22 20.52 19.35
CA GLN A 329 -12.24 21.57 19.39
C GLN A 329 -12.00 22.67 18.35
N GLY A 330 -10.73 23.01 18.08
CA GLY A 330 -10.35 23.98 17.05
C GLY A 330 -10.45 23.49 15.59
N TRP A 331 -10.83 22.22 15.36
CA TRP A 331 -10.97 21.68 14.03
C TRP A 331 -12.38 21.92 13.50
N LYS A 332 -12.50 22.22 12.21
CA LYS A 332 -13.83 22.35 11.55
C LYS A 332 -14.42 20.97 11.22
N ALA A 333 -15.73 20.92 11.02
CA ALA A 333 -16.38 19.75 10.45
C ALA A 333 -15.84 19.47 9.04
N ALA A 334 -15.65 18.20 8.70
CA ALA A 334 -15.33 17.79 7.34
C ALA A 334 -16.52 18.08 6.42
N VAL A 335 -16.20 18.52 5.20
CA VAL A 335 -17.23 18.82 4.19
C VAL A 335 -17.64 17.53 3.52
N VAL A 336 -18.95 17.25 3.50
CA VAL A 336 -19.48 16.18 2.65
C VAL A 336 -19.46 16.67 1.21
N VAL A 337 -18.78 15.91 0.35
CA VAL A 337 -18.49 16.31 -1.03
C VAL A 337 -19.14 15.37 -2.03
N LYS A 338 -19.29 15.83 -3.27
CA LYS A 338 -19.88 15.05 -4.36
C LYS A 338 -19.04 13.77 -4.62
N PRO A 339 -19.70 12.58 -4.73
CA PRO A 339 -19.01 11.35 -5.09
C PRO A 339 -18.45 11.42 -6.53
N PRO A 340 -17.39 10.64 -6.85
CA PRO A 340 -16.99 10.41 -8.23
C PRO A 340 -18.06 9.58 -8.96
N SER A 341 -18.05 9.61 -10.30
CA SER A 341 -18.96 8.80 -11.12
C SER A 341 -18.49 7.35 -11.29
N GLY A 342 -17.21 7.08 -11.07
CA GLY A 342 -16.63 5.74 -11.25
C GLY A 342 -17.15 4.72 -10.25
N LYS A 343 -17.31 3.46 -10.71
CA LYS A 343 -17.69 2.34 -9.86
C LYS A 343 -16.62 2.05 -8.82
N HIS A 344 -17.02 1.83 -7.56
CA HIS A 344 -16.12 1.39 -6.50
C HIS A 344 -15.75 -0.08 -6.67
N GLU A 345 -14.46 -0.37 -6.64
CA GLU A 345 -13.94 -1.73 -6.75
C GLU A 345 -12.79 -1.91 -5.75
N SER A 346 -12.68 -3.11 -5.16
CA SER A 346 -11.51 -3.46 -4.36
C SER A 346 -10.26 -3.46 -5.23
N GLU A 347 -9.17 -2.87 -4.75
CA GLU A 347 -7.90 -2.81 -5.48
C GLU A 347 -7.32 -4.21 -5.68
N PRO A 348 -7.19 -4.70 -6.95
CA PRO A 348 -6.69 -6.04 -7.21
C PRO A 348 -5.16 -6.14 -7.13
N SER A 349 -4.45 -5.03 -7.28
CA SER A 349 -2.98 -4.99 -7.32
C SER A 349 -2.36 -5.24 -5.95
N TYR A 350 -1.07 -5.61 -5.97
CA TYR A 350 -0.26 -5.60 -4.77
C TYR A 350 0.08 -4.16 -4.37
N PRO A 351 0.12 -3.84 -3.07
CA PRO A 351 0.44 -2.50 -2.61
C PRO A 351 1.87 -2.09 -2.98
N VAL A 352 2.08 -0.81 -3.23
CA VAL A 352 3.42 -0.22 -3.32
C VAL A 352 4.00 -0.13 -1.90
N THR A 353 5.20 -0.63 -1.72
CA THR A 353 5.90 -0.62 -0.42
C THR A 353 7.38 -0.26 -0.59
N VAL A 354 8.03 0.09 0.51
CA VAL A 354 9.51 0.16 0.53
C VAL A 354 10.05 -1.26 0.43
N ARG A 355 10.90 -1.51 -0.55
CA ARG A 355 11.57 -2.80 -0.77
C ARG A 355 12.98 -2.81 -0.23
N ASP A 356 13.78 -1.80 -0.61
CA ASP A 356 15.19 -1.71 -0.29
C ASP A 356 15.51 -0.30 0.24
N THR A 357 16.54 -0.19 1.08
CA THR A 357 17.09 1.08 1.55
C THR A 357 18.52 1.23 1.02
N LEU A 358 18.78 2.33 0.31
CA LEU A 358 20.12 2.72 -0.12
C LEU A 358 20.61 3.81 0.85
N ASP A 359 21.50 3.44 1.77
CA ASP A 359 21.84 4.20 2.98
C ASP A 359 23.28 4.70 3.05
N LEU A 360 24.13 4.41 2.04
CA LEU A 360 25.54 4.78 2.02
C LEU A 360 25.86 5.61 0.77
N PRO A 361 25.31 6.82 0.61
CA PRO A 361 25.66 7.67 -0.52
C PRO A 361 27.07 8.21 -0.39
N SER A 362 27.76 8.37 -1.51
CA SER A 362 28.93 9.25 -1.55
C SER A 362 28.48 10.70 -1.66
N ILE A 363 29.20 11.60 -0.96
CA ILE A 363 28.87 13.01 -0.90
C ILE A 363 29.95 13.82 -1.61
N SER A 364 29.52 14.76 -2.44
CA SER A 364 30.39 15.74 -3.09
C SER A 364 29.84 17.15 -2.92
N GLN A 365 30.72 18.16 -3.05
CA GLN A 365 30.36 19.57 -3.03
C GLN A 365 30.85 20.25 -4.33
N PRO A 366 30.16 20.08 -5.45
CA PRO A 366 30.58 20.63 -6.75
C PRO A 366 30.55 22.15 -6.80
N VAL A 367 29.68 22.77 -6.00
CA VAL A 367 29.55 24.23 -5.86
C VAL A 367 29.39 24.56 -4.39
N ASN A 368 30.00 25.65 -3.93
CA ASN A 368 29.87 26.08 -2.53
C ASN A 368 28.42 26.17 -2.06
N GLY A 369 28.10 25.60 -0.91
CA GLY A 369 26.76 25.53 -0.33
C GLY A 369 25.80 24.55 -1.05
N LYS A 370 26.27 23.75 -2.01
CA LYS A 370 25.48 22.72 -2.68
C LYS A 370 26.14 21.36 -2.54
N TYR A 371 25.50 20.44 -1.83
CA TYR A 371 25.97 19.09 -1.65
C TYR A 371 25.19 18.12 -2.52
N VAL A 372 25.86 17.12 -3.11
CA VAL A 372 25.24 16.09 -3.94
C VAL A 372 25.52 14.72 -3.35
N TYR A 373 24.46 14.02 -3.03
CA TYR A 373 24.45 12.65 -2.53
C TYR A 373 24.23 11.70 -3.70
N ASP A 374 25.17 10.78 -3.96
CA ASP A 374 25.09 9.75 -5.01
C ASP A 374 24.82 8.38 -4.37
N PHE A 375 23.63 7.84 -4.57
CA PHE A 375 23.20 6.53 -4.06
C PHE A 375 23.72 5.35 -4.88
N LYS A 376 24.51 5.57 -5.93
CA LYS A 376 25.13 4.58 -6.83
C LYS A 376 24.15 3.80 -7.70
N GLN A 377 22.90 3.71 -7.34
CA GLN A 377 21.83 3.02 -8.05
C GLN A 377 20.71 4.01 -8.41
N ASN A 378 20.32 4.05 -9.69
CA ASN A 378 19.10 4.72 -10.10
C ASN A 378 17.91 3.84 -9.76
N ALA A 379 16.95 4.36 -9.00
CA ALA A 379 15.75 3.63 -8.56
C ALA A 379 14.58 4.58 -8.32
N SER A 380 13.37 4.08 -8.50
CA SER A 380 12.17 4.79 -8.02
C SER A 380 12.11 4.74 -6.50
N GLY A 381 11.70 5.83 -5.87
CA GLY A 381 11.63 5.84 -4.42
C GLY A 381 11.28 7.18 -3.81
N ILE A 382 11.45 7.23 -2.51
CA ILE A 382 11.27 8.43 -1.68
C ILE A 382 12.54 8.68 -0.86
N ILE A 383 12.67 9.92 -0.39
CA ILE A 383 13.77 10.34 0.47
C ILE A 383 13.42 10.01 1.93
N ASP A 384 14.42 9.54 2.71
CA ASP A 384 14.38 9.41 4.15
C ASP A 384 15.42 10.34 4.76
N LEU A 385 14.98 11.45 5.34
CA LEU A 385 15.84 12.51 5.89
C LEU A 385 15.85 12.45 7.40
N LYS A 386 17.07 12.47 8.00
CA LYS A 386 17.27 12.83 9.40
C LYS A 386 18.13 14.08 9.47
N VAL A 387 17.69 15.06 10.22
CA VAL A 387 18.31 16.37 10.27
C VAL A 387 18.22 16.97 11.68
N ARG A 388 19.18 17.82 12.03
CA ARG A 388 19.17 18.64 13.24
C ARG A 388 19.42 20.10 12.90
N GLY A 389 18.77 21.00 13.60
CA GLY A 389 18.95 22.44 13.38
C GLY A 389 17.98 23.28 14.20
N ARG A 390 17.95 24.58 13.91
CA ARG A 390 17.09 25.54 14.61
C ARG A 390 15.71 25.62 13.95
N ARG A 391 14.71 25.96 14.77
CA ARG A 391 13.34 26.21 14.31
C ARG A 391 13.31 27.23 13.16
N GLY A 392 12.60 26.88 12.08
CA GLY A 392 12.40 27.71 10.91
C GLY A 392 13.50 27.64 9.84
N GLN A 393 14.61 26.94 10.09
CA GLN A 393 15.59 26.66 9.04
C GLN A 393 14.95 25.77 7.97
N LYS A 394 15.31 26.01 6.71
CA LYS A 394 14.69 25.35 5.55
C LYS A 394 15.74 24.63 4.72
N ILE A 395 15.47 23.39 4.37
CA ILE A 395 16.27 22.55 3.49
C ILE A 395 15.51 22.34 2.19
N VAL A 396 16.24 22.36 1.06
CA VAL A 396 15.69 22.03 -0.26
C VAL A 396 16.45 20.85 -0.84
N LEU A 397 15.72 19.83 -1.28
CA LEU A 397 16.21 18.57 -1.81
C LEU A 397 15.75 18.41 -3.27
N TRP A 398 16.72 18.29 -4.18
CA TRP A 398 16.50 18.15 -5.62
C TRP A 398 16.93 16.76 -6.09
N PRO A 399 16.01 15.79 -6.19
CA PRO A 399 16.33 14.49 -6.75
C PRO A 399 16.58 14.59 -8.26
N ALA A 400 17.47 13.77 -8.78
CA ALA A 400 17.75 13.68 -10.20
C ALA A 400 18.36 12.32 -10.59
N GLU A 401 18.11 11.88 -11.83
CA GLU A 401 18.72 10.68 -12.39
C GLU A 401 20.14 10.97 -12.93
N LEU A 402 20.36 12.19 -13.37
CA LEU A 402 21.61 12.64 -14.03
C LEU A 402 22.15 13.90 -13.36
N LEU A 403 23.42 14.17 -13.61
CA LEU A 403 24.09 15.42 -13.23
C LEU A 403 24.40 16.27 -14.46
N THR A 404 24.51 17.57 -14.24
CA THR A 404 25.07 18.52 -15.21
C THR A 404 26.59 18.33 -15.33
N LYS A 405 27.24 18.97 -16.31
CA LYS A 405 28.70 19.00 -16.43
C LYS A 405 29.41 19.56 -15.19
N GLN A 406 28.71 20.41 -14.40
CA GLN A 406 29.21 20.98 -13.16
C GLN A 406 28.95 20.06 -11.96
N GLY A 407 28.36 18.85 -12.13
CA GLY A 407 28.06 17.92 -11.05
C GLY A 407 26.79 18.26 -10.27
N LEU A 408 25.93 19.16 -10.73
CA LEU A 408 24.66 19.52 -10.10
C LEU A 408 23.51 18.66 -10.62
N ALA A 409 22.41 18.56 -9.86
CA ALA A 409 21.20 17.84 -10.26
C ALA A 409 20.65 18.33 -11.60
N ASN A 410 20.46 17.42 -12.55
CA ASN A 410 19.90 17.70 -13.87
C ASN A 410 18.50 17.09 -14.00
N GLN A 411 17.48 17.95 -14.04
CA GLN A 411 16.08 17.55 -14.18
C GLN A 411 15.49 17.89 -15.56
N GLN A 412 16.30 18.17 -16.56
CA GLN A 412 15.79 18.63 -17.87
C GLN A 412 14.91 17.59 -18.58
N ALA A 413 15.27 16.33 -18.50
CA ALA A 413 14.50 15.24 -19.10
C ALA A 413 13.22 14.89 -18.35
N SER A 414 13.13 15.19 -17.05
CA SER A 414 12.11 14.66 -16.13
C SER A 414 10.85 15.54 -16.02
N GLY A 415 10.73 16.66 -16.76
CA GLY A 415 9.55 17.55 -16.67
C GLY A 415 9.58 18.49 -15.45
N LYS A 416 10.76 18.99 -15.13
CA LYS A 416 11.10 19.99 -14.10
C LYS A 416 10.06 21.12 -13.93
N PRO A 417 10.05 21.86 -12.79
CA PRO A 417 10.86 21.58 -11.60
C PRO A 417 10.22 20.53 -10.67
N TYR A 418 11.06 19.76 -10.00
CA TYR A 418 10.68 18.79 -9.00
C TYR A 418 11.63 18.88 -7.80
N PHE A 419 11.10 19.14 -6.60
CA PHE A 419 11.91 19.24 -5.40
C PHE A 419 11.08 19.11 -4.13
N PHE A 420 11.75 18.88 -3.03
CA PHE A 420 11.16 18.84 -1.69
C PHE A 420 11.68 20.00 -0.85
N THR A 421 10.85 20.50 0.05
CA THR A 421 11.32 21.38 1.10
C THR A 421 10.91 20.84 2.48
N TYR A 422 11.84 20.95 3.44
CA TYR A 422 11.58 20.65 4.82
C TYR A 422 11.94 21.86 5.69
N THR A 423 10.96 22.36 6.45
CA THR A 423 11.18 23.45 7.43
C THR A 423 11.19 22.85 8.81
N LEU A 424 12.32 23.02 9.54
CA LEU A 424 12.56 22.42 10.84
C LEU A 424 11.68 23.05 11.92
N LYS A 425 11.23 22.23 12.87
CA LYS A 425 10.55 22.70 14.11
C LYS A 425 11.52 23.02 15.24
N GLY A 426 12.79 22.53 15.18
CA GLY A 426 13.85 22.82 16.12
C GLY A 426 14.01 21.79 17.23
N ASP A 427 13.61 20.54 16.99
CA ASP A 427 13.89 19.41 17.88
C ASP A 427 15.36 18.96 17.76
N SER A 428 15.81 18.02 18.63
CA SER A 428 17.19 17.55 18.62
C SER A 428 17.59 16.87 17.31
N ILE A 429 16.81 15.87 16.88
CA ILE A 429 16.90 15.22 15.57
C ILE A 429 15.49 15.05 15.05
N GLU A 430 15.24 15.57 13.87
CA GLU A 430 13.97 15.46 13.16
C GLU A 430 14.08 14.42 12.04
N SER A 431 13.03 13.62 11.85
CA SER A 431 12.93 12.64 10.78
C SER A 431 11.76 12.97 9.87
N TRP A 432 11.99 12.92 8.56
CA TRP A 432 10.94 13.21 7.60
C TRP A 432 11.07 12.34 6.34
N ARG A 433 9.90 11.98 5.79
CA ARG A 433 9.72 11.31 4.50
C ARG A 433 8.56 11.97 3.78
N PRO A 434 8.66 12.29 2.47
CA PRO A 434 7.51 12.69 1.69
C PRO A 434 6.48 11.56 1.66
N LYS A 435 5.18 11.92 1.68
CA LYS A 435 4.11 10.94 1.84
C LYS A 435 3.42 10.57 0.54
N PHE A 436 3.16 11.56 -0.32
CA PHE A 436 2.24 11.41 -1.45
C PHE A 436 2.89 11.71 -2.79
N THR A 437 4.17 11.38 -2.92
CA THR A 437 4.94 11.50 -4.14
C THR A 437 6.07 10.48 -4.15
N TYR A 438 6.58 10.15 -5.31
CA TYR A 438 7.80 9.34 -5.52
C TYR A 438 8.51 9.84 -6.77
N TYR A 439 9.76 9.47 -6.96
CA TYR A 439 10.52 9.86 -8.12
C TYR A 439 11.59 8.81 -8.47
N GLY A 440 11.98 8.73 -9.75
CA GLY A 440 13.15 7.99 -10.19
C GLY A 440 14.40 8.85 -10.00
N PHE A 441 15.37 8.44 -9.16
CA PHE A 441 16.58 9.19 -8.94
C PHE A 441 17.76 8.32 -8.49
N ARG A 442 18.95 8.80 -8.79
CA ARG A 442 20.22 8.32 -8.25
C ARG A 442 20.87 9.37 -7.36
N TYR A 443 20.63 10.64 -7.66
CA TYR A 443 21.28 11.76 -7.00
C TYR A 443 20.26 12.61 -6.25
N VAL A 444 20.69 13.18 -5.12
CA VAL A 444 19.94 14.25 -4.44
C VAL A 444 20.90 15.41 -4.20
N GLN A 445 20.62 16.55 -4.85
CA GLN A 445 21.29 17.80 -4.52
C GLN A 445 20.59 18.44 -3.33
N VAL A 446 21.37 18.88 -2.35
CA VAL A 446 20.91 19.53 -1.11
C VAL A 446 21.38 20.97 -1.09
N THR A 447 20.47 21.88 -0.73
CA THR A 447 20.78 23.27 -0.44
C THR A 447 20.16 23.67 0.87
N GLY A 448 20.78 24.64 1.58
CA GLY A 448 20.29 25.10 2.89
C GLY A 448 20.62 24.17 4.07
N ALA A 449 21.52 23.19 3.86
CA ALA A 449 22.01 22.30 4.92
C ALA A 449 23.43 21.83 4.62
N ILE A 450 24.11 21.30 5.63
CA ILE A 450 25.46 20.74 5.57
C ILE A 450 25.41 19.28 6.02
N PRO A 451 26.12 18.32 5.36
CA PRO A 451 26.27 16.96 5.89
C PRO A 451 26.92 16.97 7.26
N ASP A 452 26.39 16.18 8.20
CA ASP A 452 26.87 16.10 9.59
C ASP A 452 28.32 15.59 9.71
N SER A 453 28.80 14.89 8.68
CA SER A 453 30.20 14.43 8.53
C SER A 453 31.19 15.55 8.20
N ILE A 454 30.70 16.75 7.83
CA ILE A 454 31.52 17.93 7.55
C ILE A 454 31.37 18.89 8.72
N GLN A 455 32.44 19.63 9.02
CA GLN A 455 32.49 20.55 10.17
C GLN A 455 31.31 21.53 10.16
N HIS A 456 30.53 21.53 11.24
CA HIS A 456 29.36 22.38 11.42
C HIS A 456 29.70 23.84 11.65
N THR A 457 28.91 24.71 11.02
CA THR A 457 28.68 26.06 11.50
C THR A 457 27.25 26.13 12.02
N ASP A 458 27.01 26.82 13.14
CA ASP A 458 25.67 26.99 13.75
C ASP A 458 24.65 27.72 12.84
N SER A 459 25.06 28.12 11.66
CA SER A 459 24.22 28.89 10.72
C SER A 459 23.30 28.04 9.86
N LEU A 460 23.63 26.76 9.58
CA LEU A 460 22.87 25.86 8.74
C LEU A 460 22.55 24.54 9.48
N PRO A 461 21.41 23.91 9.18
CA PRO A 461 21.09 22.58 9.73
C PRO A 461 22.07 21.51 9.25
N GLY A 462 22.31 20.51 10.11
CA GLY A 462 23.14 19.33 9.82
C GLY A 462 22.32 18.16 9.36
N ILE A 463 22.65 17.57 8.20
CA ILE A 463 22.05 16.32 7.73
C ILE A 463 22.73 15.15 8.42
N VAL A 464 22.01 14.50 9.34
CA VAL A 464 22.48 13.32 10.08
C VAL A 464 22.50 12.09 9.15
N SER A 465 21.43 11.90 8.35
CA SER A 465 21.39 10.89 7.29
C SER A 465 20.42 11.29 6.20
N LEU A 466 20.72 10.86 4.98
CA LEU A 466 19.85 10.99 3.82
C LEU A 466 19.91 9.66 3.06
N ASN A 467 18.78 8.95 3.01
CA ASN A 467 18.66 7.66 2.37
C ASN A 467 17.68 7.71 1.21
N LEU A 468 17.85 6.81 0.24
CA LEU A 468 16.84 6.51 -0.77
C LEU A 468 16.10 5.24 -0.34
N LEU A 469 14.80 5.34 -0.14
CA LEU A 469 13.92 4.20 0.07
C LEU A 469 13.33 3.79 -1.27
N HIS A 470 13.84 2.69 -1.84
CA HIS A 470 13.33 2.16 -3.10
C HIS A 470 11.91 1.63 -2.91
N THR A 471 10.97 2.15 -3.70
CA THR A 471 9.55 1.78 -3.67
C THR A 471 9.18 1.03 -4.93
N THR A 472 8.38 -0.03 -4.76
CA THR A 472 7.85 -0.85 -5.85
C THR A 472 6.62 -1.61 -5.39
N SER A 473 5.85 -2.17 -6.33
CA SER A 473 4.81 -3.14 -6.00
C SER A 473 5.37 -4.31 -5.18
N SER A 474 4.69 -4.69 -4.13
CA SER A 474 5.08 -5.81 -3.25
C SER A 474 4.77 -7.19 -3.83
N ALA A 475 4.48 -7.29 -5.12
CA ALA A 475 4.28 -8.57 -5.80
C ALA A 475 5.47 -9.51 -5.55
N PRO A 476 5.23 -10.77 -5.14
CA PRO A 476 6.31 -11.70 -4.86
C PRO A 476 7.06 -12.07 -6.14
N GLN A 477 8.38 -12.27 -6.01
CA GLN A 477 9.17 -12.78 -7.11
C GLN A 477 8.80 -14.25 -7.39
N ALA A 478 8.36 -14.54 -8.60
CA ALA A 478 7.87 -15.86 -9.00
C ALA A 478 8.99 -16.77 -9.58
N GLY A 479 10.13 -16.23 -9.97
CA GLY A 479 11.21 -16.98 -10.57
C GLY A 479 12.59 -16.34 -10.37
N SER A 480 13.63 -17.05 -10.75
CA SER A 480 15.03 -16.60 -10.72
C SER A 480 15.74 -17.03 -11.99
N PHE A 481 16.75 -16.28 -12.38
CA PHE A 481 17.62 -16.60 -13.51
C PHE A 481 19.08 -16.52 -13.05
N THR A 482 19.86 -17.55 -13.39
CA THR A 482 21.31 -17.61 -13.20
C THR A 482 21.93 -18.40 -14.33
N SER A 483 23.01 -17.90 -14.92
CA SER A 483 23.74 -18.59 -15.99
C SER A 483 25.24 -18.62 -15.67
N GLY A 484 25.98 -19.47 -16.41
CA GLY A 484 27.45 -19.52 -16.38
C GLY A 484 28.12 -18.31 -17.05
N ASN A 485 27.37 -17.38 -17.60
CA ASN A 485 27.89 -16.17 -18.27
C ASN A 485 27.56 -14.93 -17.42
N ASP A 486 28.58 -14.27 -16.90
CA ASP A 486 28.45 -13.09 -16.03
C ASP A 486 27.77 -11.91 -16.73
N GLN A 487 27.94 -11.76 -18.04
CA GLN A 487 27.29 -10.71 -18.82
C GLN A 487 25.78 -10.90 -18.83
N PHE A 488 25.29 -12.13 -19.02
CA PHE A 488 23.85 -12.41 -18.97
C PHE A 488 23.28 -12.22 -17.56
N ASN A 489 24.03 -12.59 -16.53
CA ASN A 489 23.64 -12.34 -15.15
C ASN A 489 23.55 -10.82 -14.88
N ARG A 490 24.50 -10.04 -15.39
CA ARG A 490 24.49 -8.57 -15.26
C ARG A 490 23.33 -7.94 -16.02
N ILE A 491 23.03 -8.36 -17.24
CA ILE A 491 21.89 -7.92 -18.03
C ILE A 491 20.58 -8.20 -17.26
N ASN A 492 20.42 -9.42 -16.72
CA ASN A 492 19.25 -9.77 -15.92
C ASN A 492 19.08 -8.86 -14.70
N GLN A 493 20.17 -8.52 -13.99
CA GLN A 493 20.11 -7.58 -12.86
C GLN A 493 19.65 -6.18 -13.30
N LEU A 494 20.13 -5.66 -14.43
CA LEU A 494 19.72 -4.36 -14.96
C LEU A 494 18.22 -4.35 -15.32
N ILE A 495 17.74 -5.41 -15.98
CA ILE A 495 16.32 -5.59 -16.32
C ILE A 495 15.48 -5.64 -15.04
N LEU A 496 15.89 -6.38 -14.02
CA LEU A 496 15.17 -6.47 -12.75
C LEU A 496 15.09 -5.11 -12.05
N TRP A 497 16.14 -4.29 -12.07
CA TRP A 497 16.11 -2.94 -11.54
C TRP A 497 15.14 -2.03 -12.31
N ALA A 498 15.15 -2.12 -13.64
CA ALA A 498 14.23 -1.37 -14.49
C ALA A 498 12.78 -1.76 -14.21
N ILE A 499 12.47 -3.08 -14.20
CA ILE A 499 11.11 -3.57 -13.89
C ILE A 499 10.64 -3.09 -12.51
N ARG A 500 11.47 -3.25 -11.46
CA ARG A 500 11.12 -2.85 -10.10
C ARG A 500 10.89 -1.34 -9.99
N SER A 501 11.70 -0.53 -10.66
CA SER A 501 11.55 0.93 -10.63
C SER A 501 10.32 1.41 -11.37
N ASN A 502 9.85 0.66 -12.38
CA ASN A 502 8.69 1.02 -13.19
C ASN A 502 7.38 0.35 -12.75
N THR A 503 7.44 -0.62 -11.81
CA THR A 503 6.24 -1.29 -11.29
C THR A 503 5.79 -0.61 -10.00
N GLN A 504 4.98 0.44 -10.15
CA GLN A 504 4.29 1.12 -9.06
C GLN A 504 2.83 0.63 -8.97
N SER A 505 1.85 1.50 -8.78
CA SER A 505 0.43 1.12 -8.93
C SER A 505 0.05 0.86 -10.38
N VAL A 506 0.83 1.39 -11.30
CA VAL A 506 0.79 1.14 -12.75
C VAL A 506 2.22 0.92 -13.26
N ILE A 507 2.37 0.35 -14.43
CA ILE A 507 3.66 0.32 -15.13
C ILE A 507 3.90 1.73 -15.68
N THR A 508 5.01 2.36 -15.32
CA THR A 508 5.27 3.78 -15.60
C THR A 508 6.10 4.03 -16.85
N ASP A 509 6.82 2.99 -17.36
CA ASP A 509 7.64 3.08 -18.58
C ASP A 509 7.74 1.72 -19.30
#